data_6f7118a6c360e78f8951adc8a7fb2cef
#
_entry.id   6f7118a6c360e78f8951adc8a7fb2cef
#
_cell.length_a   1.000
_cell.length_b   1.000
_cell.length_c   1.000
_cell.angle_alpha   90.00
_cell.angle_beta   90.00
_cell.angle_gamma   90.00
#
_symmetry.space_group_name_H-M   'P 1'
#
loop_
_entity.id
_entity.type
_entity.pdbx_description
1 polymer ?
#
loop_
_entity_poly.entity_id
_entity_poly.type
_entity_poly.pdbx_seq_one_letter_code
_entity_poly.pdbx_strand_id
1 'polypeptide(L)'
;MKKVIAISLFALIMTAGCKEAPKTEAQAAPAAQPAAVQQAPAAEPTPAPEAPKATITNVEWAQALEMQKNGAVLIDVRTPAEVAEGTAPGSINIPLQEAEQRIAEFPKDKDLLIFCRSGKRSMAVSNFLIQNGYERVFNVVGGFLAFPKN
;
A
#
# COMPACT_ATOMS: atom_id res chain seq x y z
N MET A 1 49.69 22.37 -20.42
CA MET A 1 49.91 21.54 -21.63
C MET A 1 48.54 21.02 -22.05
N LYS A 2 47.96 21.69 -22.86
CA LYS A 2 47.33 21.56 -24.19
C LYS A 2 47.32 20.12 -24.71
N LYS A 3 46.14 19.53 -24.94
CA LYS A 3 45.81 18.73 -26.13
C LYS A 3 44.30 18.67 -26.32
N VAL A 4 43.89 19.37 -27.31
CA VAL A 4 42.65 19.32 -28.11
C VAL A 4 42.84 18.17 -29.10
N ILE A 5 41.77 17.53 -29.55
CA ILE A 5 41.55 16.78 -30.79
C ILE A 5 40.28 15.94 -30.57
N ALA A 6 39.31 15.83 -31.40
CA ALA A 6 38.83 16.40 -32.63
C ALA A 6 37.47 15.76 -32.93
N ILE A 7 36.60 16.55 -33.37
CA ILE A 7 35.43 16.39 -34.19
C ILE A 7 35.42 15.11 -35.03
N SER A 8 34.34 14.33 -35.00
CA SER A 8 33.94 13.50 -36.13
C SER A 8 32.43 13.61 -36.33
N LEU A 9 32.14 14.36 -37.31
CA LEU A 9 30.86 14.59 -37.96
C LEU A 9 30.59 13.37 -38.86
N PHE A 10 29.44 12.71 -38.73
CA PHE A 10 28.95 11.82 -39.78
C PHE A 10 27.47 12.08 -40.04
N ALA A 11 27.25 12.37 -41.29
CA ALA A 11 26.05 12.87 -41.90
C ALA A 11 24.96 11.80 -42.05
N LEU A 12 23.74 12.24 -41.87
CA LEU A 12 22.61 12.30 -42.80
C LEU A 12 22.35 11.07 -43.69
N ILE A 13 21.25 10.36 -43.45
CA ILE A 13 20.39 9.79 -44.50
C ILE A 13 18.94 9.94 -44.11
N MET A 14 18.26 10.79 -44.87
CA MET A 14 16.80 10.87 -44.97
C MET A 14 16.30 9.69 -45.81
N THR A 15 15.26 9.00 -45.38
CA THR A 15 14.30 8.42 -46.31
C THR A 15 12.88 8.64 -45.76
N ALA A 16 12.18 9.46 -46.50
CA ALA A 16 10.75 9.65 -46.41
C ALA A 16 10.01 8.37 -46.87
N GLY A 17 8.99 8.00 -46.17
CA GLY A 17 8.06 6.97 -46.55
C GLY A 17 6.70 7.25 -45.96
N CYS A 18 5.94 8.12 -46.62
CA CYS A 18 4.50 8.22 -46.45
C CYS A 18 3.83 6.95 -46.95
N LYS A 19 2.88 6.42 -46.14
CA LYS A 19 1.64 5.81 -46.62
C LYS A 19 0.71 5.61 -45.44
N GLU A 20 -0.26 6.47 -45.35
CA GLU A 20 -1.69 6.28 -45.57
C GLU A 20 -2.38 5.29 -44.63
N ALA A 21 -3.25 5.88 -43.81
CA ALA A 21 -4.33 5.21 -43.07
C ALA A 21 -5.45 4.80 -44.04
N PRO A 22 -6.23 3.77 -43.74
CA PRO A 22 -7.63 3.79 -44.05
C PRO A 22 -8.49 3.91 -42.80
N LYS A 23 -9.34 4.90 -42.82
CA LYS A 23 -10.63 4.96 -42.12
C LYS A 23 -11.52 3.84 -42.62
N THR A 24 -12.18 3.16 -41.72
CA THR A 24 -13.48 2.52 -41.88
C THR A 24 -14.06 2.41 -40.50
N GLU A 25 -14.90 3.28 -40.15
CA GLU A 25 -16.37 3.32 -40.23
C GLU A 25 -17.06 2.33 -39.30
N ALA A 26 -17.76 2.92 -38.40
CA ALA A 26 -18.81 2.50 -37.52
C ALA A 26 -19.63 1.28 -37.99
N GLN A 27 -19.81 0.33 -37.09
CA GLN A 27 -21.06 -0.40 -37.09
C GLN A 27 -21.56 -0.68 -35.67
N ALA A 28 -22.78 -0.27 -35.49
CA ALA A 28 -23.58 -0.25 -34.30
C ALA A 28 -23.76 -1.61 -33.64
N ALA A 29 -24.03 -1.53 -32.35
CA ALA A 29 -24.52 -2.56 -31.47
C ALA A 29 -25.75 -3.32 -32.03
N PRO A 30 -26.05 -4.51 -31.49
CA PRO A 30 -27.23 -4.49 -30.63
C PRO A 30 -27.03 -5.16 -29.27
N ALA A 31 -27.77 -4.58 -28.33
CA ALA A 31 -28.05 -5.06 -27.00
C ALA A 31 -28.55 -6.51 -26.98
N ALA A 32 -28.01 -7.30 -26.07
CA ALA A 32 -28.69 -8.44 -25.50
C ALA A 32 -28.40 -8.48 -24.00
N GLN A 33 -29.44 -8.18 -23.27
CA GLN A 33 -29.57 -8.39 -21.82
C GLN A 33 -30.00 -9.84 -21.54
N PRO A 34 -30.19 -10.21 -20.27
CA PRO A 34 -29.25 -10.77 -19.32
C PRO A 34 -29.54 -12.26 -19.08
N ALA A 35 -28.54 -13.07 -19.02
CA ALA A 35 -28.70 -14.44 -18.53
C ALA A 35 -28.50 -14.47 -17.00
N ALA A 36 -29.59 -14.88 -16.38
CA ALA A 36 -29.76 -15.23 -14.99
C ALA A 36 -28.50 -15.69 -14.26
N VAL A 37 -28.18 -14.96 -13.19
CA VAL A 37 -27.32 -15.43 -12.12
C VAL A 37 -28.05 -16.57 -11.41
N GLN A 38 -27.70 -17.80 -11.73
CA GLN A 38 -28.01 -18.93 -10.89
C GLN A 38 -27.09 -18.84 -9.65
N GLN A 39 -27.71 -18.48 -8.54
CA GLN A 39 -27.13 -18.68 -7.21
C GLN A 39 -26.81 -20.17 -7.05
N ALA A 40 -25.53 -20.50 -7.01
CA ALA A 40 -25.07 -21.75 -6.45
C ALA A 40 -25.30 -21.70 -4.93
N PRO A 41 -25.78 -22.78 -4.31
CA PRO A 41 -26.04 -22.79 -2.89
C PRO A 41 -24.75 -22.58 -2.10
N ALA A 42 -24.84 -21.70 -1.11
CA ALA A 42 -23.81 -21.46 -0.11
C ALA A 42 -23.36 -22.78 0.51
N ALA A 43 -22.14 -23.18 0.21
CA ALA A 43 -21.44 -24.14 1.06
C ALA A 43 -21.16 -23.43 2.38
N GLU A 44 -21.76 -23.91 3.44
CA GLU A 44 -21.43 -23.53 4.80
C GLU A 44 -19.92 -23.69 5.03
N PRO A 45 -19.22 -22.67 5.55
CA PRO A 45 -17.83 -22.85 5.92
C PRO A 45 -17.77 -23.80 7.12
N THR A 46 -17.26 -24.98 6.90
CA THR A 46 -16.80 -25.89 7.94
C THR A 46 -15.89 -25.09 8.88
N PRO A 47 -16.11 -25.08 10.21
CA PRO A 47 -15.23 -24.38 11.13
C PRO A 47 -13.86 -25.06 11.08
N ALA A 48 -12.88 -24.37 10.45
CA ALA A 48 -11.49 -24.67 10.66
C ALA A 48 -11.14 -24.45 12.15
N PRO A 49 -10.21 -25.22 12.74
CA PRO A 49 -9.86 -25.11 14.14
C PRO A 49 -9.49 -23.66 14.45
N GLU A 50 -10.15 -23.09 15.43
CA GLU A 50 -9.95 -21.71 15.90
C GLU A 50 -8.48 -21.52 16.31
N ALA A 51 -7.69 -20.95 15.39
CA ALA A 51 -6.49 -20.25 15.77
C ALA A 51 -6.91 -19.07 16.68
N PRO A 52 -6.12 -18.72 17.71
CA PRO A 52 -6.47 -17.63 18.60
C PRO A 52 -6.79 -16.40 17.77
N LYS A 53 -7.97 -15.85 17.93
CA LYS A 53 -8.44 -14.68 17.20
C LYS A 53 -7.56 -13.49 17.56
N ALA A 54 -6.50 -13.29 16.81
CA ALA A 54 -5.71 -12.07 16.91
C ALA A 54 -6.65 -10.91 16.62
N THR A 55 -6.92 -10.10 17.63
CA THR A 55 -7.86 -8.98 17.56
C THR A 55 -7.07 -7.69 17.42
N ILE A 56 -7.46 -6.85 16.46
CA ILE A 56 -6.86 -5.51 16.35
C ILE A 56 -7.28 -4.69 17.56
N THR A 57 -6.32 -4.20 18.31
CA THR A 57 -6.58 -3.27 19.42
C THR A 57 -6.40 -1.84 18.92
N ASN A 58 -7.42 -1.01 19.14
CA ASN A 58 -7.32 0.41 18.86
C ASN A 58 -6.66 1.12 20.05
N VAL A 59 -5.65 1.94 19.76
CA VAL A 59 -4.91 2.72 20.77
C VAL A 59 -4.85 4.19 20.37
N GLU A 60 -4.83 5.07 21.34
CA GLU A 60 -4.59 6.50 21.12
C GLU A 60 -3.09 6.83 21.11
N TRP A 61 -2.73 8.02 20.61
CA TRP A 61 -1.33 8.44 20.53
C TRP A 61 -0.59 8.45 21.86
N ALA A 62 -1.24 8.85 22.94
CA ALA A 62 -0.62 8.83 24.26
C ALA A 62 -0.15 7.42 24.64
N GLN A 63 -1.02 6.43 24.45
CA GLN A 63 -0.72 5.02 24.70
C GLN A 63 0.30 4.47 23.70
N ALA A 64 0.16 4.81 22.41
CA ALA A 64 1.09 4.37 21.38
C ALA A 64 2.52 4.84 21.64
N LEU A 65 2.70 6.08 22.07
CA LEU A 65 4.03 6.63 22.41
C LEU A 65 4.63 5.96 23.66
N GLU A 66 3.82 5.62 24.65
CA GLU A 66 4.29 4.83 25.80
C GLU A 66 4.71 3.41 25.38
N MET A 67 3.90 2.75 24.53
CA MET A 67 4.25 1.43 24.01
C MET A 67 5.53 1.49 23.15
N GLN A 68 5.73 2.55 22.37
CA GLN A 68 6.96 2.76 21.60
C GLN A 68 8.18 2.86 22.49
N LYS A 69 8.11 3.59 23.62
CA LYS A 69 9.19 3.66 24.62
C LYS A 69 9.54 2.29 25.21
N ASN A 70 8.54 1.42 25.31
CA ASN A 70 8.69 0.06 25.82
C ASN A 70 9.08 -0.97 24.73
N GLY A 71 9.45 -0.51 23.54
CA GLY A 71 10.00 -1.35 22.47
C GLY A 71 9.01 -1.74 21.37
N ALA A 72 7.78 -1.23 21.38
CA ALA A 72 6.86 -1.38 20.26
C ALA A 72 7.35 -0.63 19.02
N VAL A 73 7.03 -1.13 17.84
CA VAL A 73 7.45 -0.56 16.56
C VAL A 73 6.32 0.26 15.96
N LEU A 74 6.60 1.53 15.70
CA LEU A 74 5.66 2.45 15.08
C LEU A 74 5.82 2.41 13.55
N ILE A 75 4.74 2.14 12.83
CA ILE A 75 4.75 1.95 11.37
C ILE A 75 3.77 2.93 10.70
N ASP A 76 4.32 3.77 9.82
CA ASP A 76 3.56 4.71 9.01
C ASP A 76 3.23 4.08 7.66
N VAL A 77 1.94 3.85 7.40
CA VAL A 77 1.48 3.26 6.14
C VAL A 77 1.00 4.30 5.11
N ARG A 78 1.42 5.56 5.30
CA ARG A 78 1.20 6.63 4.34
C ARG A 78 2.16 6.54 3.17
N THR A 79 1.87 7.29 2.13
CA THR A 79 2.77 7.41 0.98
C THR A 79 4.07 8.14 1.38
N PRO A 80 5.20 7.90 0.66
CA PRO A 80 6.44 8.62 0.92
C PRO A 80 6.30 10.15 0.81
N ALA A 81 5.43 10.63 -0.07
CA ALA A 81 5.15 12.07 -0.21
C ALA A 81 4.50 12.65 1.06
N GLU A 82 3.52 11.93 1.65
CA GLU A 82 2.90 12.34 2.92
C GLU A 82 3.90 12.29 4.10
N VAL A 83 4.84 11.35 4.08
CA VAL A 83 5.88 11.22 5.11
C VAL A 83 6.92 12.34 5.00
N ALA A 84 7.23 12.79 3.78
CA ALA A 84 8.12 13.92 3.54
C ALA A 84 7.58 15.24 4.13
N GLU A 85 6.26 15.38 4.26
CA GLU A 85 5.62 16.52 4.96
C GLU A 85 5.76 16.44 6.49
N GLY A 86 6.19 15.29 7.01
CA GLY A 86 6.39 15.00 8.42
C GLY A 86 5.80 13.65 8.82
N THR A 87 6.41 13.02 9.81
CA THR A 87 5.94 11.75 10.39
C THR A 87 6.20 11.71 11.89
N ALA A 88 5.70 10.68 12.56
CA ALA A 88 5.98 10.47 13.98
C ALA A 88 7.44 10.01 14.16
N PRO A 89 8.19 10.58 15.10
CA PRO A 89 9.58 10.23 15.33
C PRO A 89 9.77 8.74 15.61
N GLY A 90 10.79 8.15 14.97
CA GLY A 90 11.11 6.73 15.14
C GLY A 90 10.14 5.75 14.44
N SER A 91 9.26 6.25 13.58
CA SER A 91 8.41 5.38 12.75
C SER A 91 9.15 4.87 11.52
N ILE A 92 8.79 3.64 11.11
CA ILE A 92 9.23 3.03 9.86
C ILE A 92 8.13 3.27 8.81
N ASN A 93 8.50 3.70 7.61
CA ASN A 93 7.51 3.88 6.56
C ASN A 93 7.41 2.62 5.68
N ILE A 94 6.23 2.02 5.69
CA ILE A 94 5.85 0.91 4.81
C ILE A 94 4.49 1.26 4.21
N PRO A 95 4.45 1.87 3.02
CA PRO A 95 3.21 2.30 2.39
C PRO A 95 2.21 1.15 2.23
N LEU A 96 0.91 1.43 2.40
CA LEU A 96 -0.16 0.44 2.23
C LEU A 96 -0.01 -0.38 0.93
N GLN A 97 0.39 0.27 -0.17
CA GLN A 97 0.55 -0.36 -1.48
C GLN A 97 1.72 -1.35 -1.55
N GLU A 98 2.68 -1.20 -0.66
CA GLU A 98 3.88 -2.04 -0.58
C GLU A 98 3.82 -3.05 0.57
N ALA A 99 2.84 -2.93 1.47
CA ALA A 99 2.77 -3.73 2.70
C ALA A 99 2.75 -5.23 2.44
N GLU A 100 2.09 -5.67 1.36
CA GLU A 100 2.05 -7.08 0.96
C GLU A 100 3.43 -7.59 0.52
N GLN A 101 4.13 -6.82 -0.31
CA GLN A 101 5.46 -7.18 -0.82
C GLN A 101 6.53 -7.09 0.27
N ARG A 102 6.34 -6.20 1.23
CA ARG A 102 7.26 -5.91 2.33
C ARG A 102 6.83 -6.51 3.65
N ILE A 103 5.97 -7.54 3.63
CA ILE A 103 5.43 -8.17 4.85
C ILE A 103 6.53 -8.68 5.79
N ALA A 104 7.66 -9.13 5.26
CA ALA A 104 8.80 -9.60 6.03
C ALA A 104 9.50 -8.49 6.86
N GLU A 105 9.26 -7.22 6.54
CA GLU A 105 9.82 -6.08 7.28
C GLU A 105 9.04 -5.75 8.55
N PHE A 106 7.83 -6.32 8.71
CA PHE A 106 7.07 -6.21 9.95
C PHE A 106 7.61 -7.22 10.98
N PRO A 107 8.16 -6.78 12.13
CA PRO A 107 8.65 -7.70 13.15
C PRO A 107 7.50 -8.46 13.82
N LYS A 108 7.58 -9.80 13.84
CA LYS A 108 6.54 -10.66 14.44
C LYS A 108 6.64 -10.77 15.97
N ASP A 109 7.80 -10.47 16.51
CA ASP A 109 8.14 -10.58 17.94
C ASP A 109 7.83 -9.32 18.76
N LYS A 110 7.36 -8.26 18.10
CA LYS A 110 7.10 -6.95 18.72
C LYS A 110 5.66 -6.51 18.57
N ASP A 111 5.24 -5.57 19.42
CA ASP A 111 4.00 -4.86 19.24
C ASP A 111 4.09 -3.92 18.04
N LEU A 112 3.16 -4.03 17.11
CA LEU A 112 3.13 -3.22 15.91
C LEU A 112 2.06 -2.12 16.04
N LEU A 113 2.51 -0.87 16.08
CA LEU A 113 1.65 0.30 16.16
C LEU A 113 1.47 0.87 14.75
N ILE A 114 0.37 0.55 14.12
CA ILE A 114 0.11 0.93 12.72
C ILE A 114 -0.68 2.23 12.68
N PHE A 115 -0.17 3.22 11.98
CA PHE A 115 -0.90 4.47 11.75
C PHE A 115 -0.84 4.91 10.29
N CYS A 116 -1.82 5.71 9.91
CA CYS A 116 -1.85 6.41 8.62
C CYS A 116 -2.29 7.87 8.85
N ARG A 117 -2.87 8.52 7.87
CA ARG A 117 -3.37 9.89 8.05
C ARG A 117 -4.53 9.99 9.05
N SER A 118 -5.53 9.11 8.95
CA SER A 118 -6.80 9.19 9.72
C SER A 118 -7.23 7.89 10.39
N GLY A 119 -6.47 6.79 10.26
CA GLY A 119 -6.81 5.48 10.83
C GLY A 119 -7.43 4.47 9.84
N LYS A 120 -7.92 4.87 8.67
CA LYS A 120 -8.57 3.95 7.72
C LYS A 120 -7.60 3.00 7.01
N ARG A 121 -6.51 3.52 6.47
CA ARG A 121 -5.48 2.72 5.78
C ARG A 121 -4.74 1.81 6.76
N SER A 122 -4.45 2.30 7.96
CA SER A 122 -3.81 1.50 9.02
C SER A 122 -4.69 0.33 9.47
N MET A 123 -6.01 0.51 9.55
CA MET A 123 -6.92 -0.59 9.83
C MET A 123 -6.88 -1.68 8.75
N ALA A 124 -6.79 -1.30 7.47
CA ALA A 124 -6.66 -2.27 6.38
C ALA A 124 -5.35 -3.07 6.48
N VAL A 125 -4.22 -2.40 6.75
CA VAL A 125 -2.92 -3.08 6.96
C VAL A 125 -2.95 -3.94 8.22
N SER A 126 -3.58 -3.48 9.30
CA SER A 126 -3.72 -4.27 10.53
C SER A 126 -4.50 -5.56 10.29
N ASN A 127 -5.61 -5.51 9.54
CA ASN A 127 -6.36 -6.71 9.15
C ASN A 127 -5.51 -7.67 8.29
N PHE A 128 -4.78 -7.12 7.33
CA PHE A 128 -3.88 -7.90 6.49
C PHE A 128 -2.80 -8.61 7.32
N LEU A 129 -2.18 -7.92 8.27
CA LEU A 129 -1.16 -8.50 9.15
C LEU A 129 -1.73 -9.63 10.02
N ILE A 130 -2.92 -9.45 10.60
CA ILE A 130 -3.59 -10.51 11.40
C ILE A 130 -3.87 -11.74 10.54
N GLN A 131 -4.36 -11.58 9.31
CA GLN A 131 -4.59 -12.68 8.38
C GLN A 131 -3.30 -13.43 8.01
N ASN A 132 -2.14 -12.78 8.15
CA ASN A 132 -0.81 -13.36 7.91
C ASN A 132 -0.11 -13.82 9.20
N GLY A 133 -0.86 -14.00 10.30
CA GLY A 133 -0.37 -14.60 11.54
C GLY A 133 0.41 -13.64 12.44
N TYR A 134 0.15 -12.33 12.34
CA TYR A 134 0.64 -11.35 13.31
C TYR A 134 -0.38 -11.22 14.44
N GLU A 135 0.03 -11.41 15.67
CA GLU A 135 -0.88 -11.44 16.83
C GLU A 135 -0.93 -10.09 17.59
N ARG A 136 0.13 -9.32 17.50
CA ARG A 136 0.36 -8.11 18.31
C ARG A 136 0.26 -6.86 17.46
N VAL A 137 -0.95 -6.60 16.95
CA VAL A 137 -1.23 -5.50 16.02
C VAL A 137 -2.17 -4.49 16.64
N PHE A 138 -1.75 -3.24 16.65
CA PHE A 138 -2.48 -2.11 17.22
C PHE A 138 -2.70 -1.04 16.15
N ASN A 139 -3.93 -0.58 16.01
CA ASN A 139 -4.27 0.53 15.14
C ASN A 139 -4.31 1.84 15.93
N VAL A 140 -3.50 2.82 15.53
CA VAL A 140 -3.48 4.13 16.19
C VAL A 140 -4.64 4.99 15.68
N VAL A 141 -5.58 5.27 16.57
CA VAL A 141 -6.81 6.00 16.26
C VAL A 141 -6.50 7.45 15.88
N GLY A 142 -7.25 7.98 14.91
CA GLY A 142 -7.05 9.35 14.42
C GLY A 142 -5.82 9.54 13.53
N GLY A 143 -4.90 8.56 13.50
CA GLY A 143 -3.71 8.58 12.67
C GLY A 143 -2.86 9.84 12.88
N PHE A 144 -2.09 10.24 11.88
CA PHE A 144 -1.19 11.40 11.97
C PHE A 144 -1.90 12.74 12.18
N LEU A 145 -3.20 12.82 11.86
CA LEU A 145 -3.99 14.03 12.14
C LEU A 145 -4.14 14.29 13.64
N ALA A 146 -4.19 13.23 14.45
CA ALA A 146 -4.30 13.31 15.91
C ALA A 146 -2.91 13.22 16.61
N PHE A 147 -1.82 13.18 15.85
CA PHE A 147 -0.46 13.16 16.43
C PHE A 147 -0.21 14.47 17.19
N PRO A 148 0.25 14.41 18.46
CA PRO A 148 0.57 15.60 19.24
C PRO A 148 1.75 16.35 18.58
N LYS A 149 1.46 17.52 18.03
CA LYS A 149 2.49 18.43 17.48
C LYS A 149 2.95 19.33 18.62
N ASN A 150 4.15 19.06 19.11
CA ASN A 150 4.83 19.95 20.05
C ASN A 150 5.48 21.11 19.29
#